data_c22ceaeaa9974b63306986343d3e2c34
#
_entry.id   c22ceaeaa9974b63306986343d3e2c34
#
_cell.length_a   1.000
_cell.length_b   1.000
_cell.length_c   1.000
_cell.angle_alpha   90.00
_cell.angle_beta   90.00
_cell.angle_gamma   90.00
#
_symmetry.space_group_name_H-M   'P 1'
#
loop_
_entity.id
_entity.type
_entity.pdbx_description
1 polymer ?
#
loop_
_entity_poly.entity_id
_entity_poly.type
_entity_poly.pdbx_seq_one_letter_code
_entity_poly.pdbx_strand_id
1 'polypeptide(L)'
;MLPVSFSGAIQPLLVGQAITILKNESTDVWLSKTFFGQSINAIILTLFLTVIFRLVLQGYQTYNIQAVGQRLTARIRRELFDHSISLSLKYHDKMPVGKLLTRLTNDVDALAEVFGSGAVGVIADFVSLIVISLTMLSIDRGLAILLLLTQIPVSYFIVWLQKRYRKANYQVREELSQLNSDFQENLQGLEVVQMFRRENFNSKKFSNTGVAYKKAVNGTIFYDSSISAFIEWISLAAVSLVLAVGGYLVTSGNIGLGTLTTFILYSQRLFEPLRQLAERFTQIQGGLTAVERINELLDEEIQIKDSLSAKHFENVLGENHKFKGKIEFKNVNFYYKKGEHILKDLSFLIHPGEHVAFVGPTGSGKTTIIRLLCRLYEPQSGQILIDDIDIKDIPIATLRNMLGVVLQDTFIFSGNVADNLKLNANIDNLELENICKELGLNSLLNKLPEGLNTFLRERGGNLSSGERQLLSVARVAIRNPIVLIMDEATAFMDPSTEATLQKDLERILTKRTALVIAHRLATIESSDKILVLKGGSLVEEGTHNELRIKRGLYFQLSELQQKGFVNF
;
A
#
# COMPACT_ATOMS: atom_id res chain seq x y z
N MET A 1 0.29 28.87 -16.28
CA MET A 1 -1.00 28.69 -16.99
C MET A 1 -1.39 29.90 -17.80
N LEU A 2 -1.65 31.07 -17.21
CA LEU A 2 -2.04 32.27 -17.93
C LEU A 2 -1.14 32.60 -19.15
N PRO A 3 0.22 32.60 -19.03
CA PRO A 3 1.06 32.91 -20.20
C PRO A 3 0.95 31.87 -21.34
N VAL A 4 0.74 30.60 -21.00
CA VAL A 4 0.56 29.52 -22.01
C VAL A 4 -0.75 29.68 -22.75
N SER A 5 -1.87 29.93 -22.01
CA SER A 5 -3.19 30.16 -22.62
C SER A 5 -3.21 31.42 -23.45
N PHE A 6 -2.61 32.51 -22.97
CA PHE A 6 -2.50 33.78 -23.70
C PHE A 6 -1.67 33.63 -24.98
N SER A 7 -0.50 33.00 -24.89
CA SER A 7 0.33 32.67 -26.07
C SER A 7 -0.44 31.83 -27.09
N GLY A 8 -1.24 30.87 -26.62
CA GLY A 8 -2.12 30.07 -27.49
C GLY A 8 -3.22 30.86 -28.16
N ALA A 9 -3.82 31.82 -27.45
CA ALA A 9 -4.89 32.66 -28.00
C ALA A 9 -4.38 33.68 -29.03
N ILE A 10 -3.15 34.16 -28.92
CA ILE A 10 -2.57 35.13 -29.88
C ILE A 10 -2.27 34.49 -31.26
N GLN A 11 -1.97 33.21 -31.35
CA GLN A 11 -1.57 32.55 -32.59
C GLN A 11 -2.62 32.69 -33.73
N PRO A 12 -3.92 32.41 -33.53
CA PRO A 12 -4.94 32.63 -34.52
C PRO A 12 -5.06 34.11 -34.98
N LEU A 13 -4.87 35.04 -34.04
CA LEU A 13 -4.84 36.46 -34.33
C LEU A 13 -3.72 36.86 -35.29
N LEU A 14 -2.50 36.37 -35.01
CA LEU A 14 -1.34 36.62 -35.86
C LEU A 14 -1.55 36.07 -37.29
N VAL A 15 -2.16 34.88 -37.40
CA VAL A 15 -2.48 34.28 -38.70
C VAL A 15 -3.51 35.12 -39.44
N GLY A 16 -4.58 35.55 -38.77
CA GLY A 16 -5.58 36.43 -39.34
C GLY A 16 -4.99 37.77 -39.78
N GLN A 17 -4.15 38.40 -38.98
CA GLN A 17 -3.46 39.64 -39.30
C GLN A 17 -2.52 39.50 -40.51
N ALA A 18 -1.81 38.36 -40.63
CA ALA A 18 -1.00 38.08 -41.80
C ALA A 18 -1.83 38.09 -43.12
N ILE A 19 -3.02 37.47 -43.07
CA ILE A 19 -3.94 37.45 -44.23
C ILE A 19 -4.44 38.84 -44.56
N THR A 20 -4.77 39.65 -43.55
CA THR A 20 -5.21 41.03 -43.73
C THR A 20 -4.17 41.87 -44.45
N ILE A 21 -2.89 41.78 -44.06
CA ILE A 21 -1.81 42.52 -44.71
C ILE A 21 -1.61 42.04 -46.16
N LEU A 22 -1.65 40.71 -46.39
CA LEU A 22 -1.54 40.16 -47.74
C LEU A 22 -2.63 40.65 -48.70
N LYS A 23 -3.81 40.99 -48.17
CA LYS A 23 -4.94 41.48 -48.95
C LYS A 23 -5.01 43.02 -49.03
N ASN A 24 -4.11 43.73 -48.36
CA ASN A 24 -4.14 45.21 -48.22
C ASN A 24 -5.48 45.74 -47.66
N GLU A 25 -6.13 44.98 -46.79
CA GLU A 25 -7.35 45.40 -46.10
C GLU A 25 -7.01 46.25 -44.88
N SER A 26 -7.80 47.31 -44.62
CA SER A 26 -7.68 48.09 -43.38
C SER A 26 -8.32 47.32 -42.23
N THR A 27 -7.62 47.16 -41.12
CA THR A 27 -8.18 46.50 -39.93
C THR A 27 -8.10 47.38 -38.70
N ASP A 28 -9.19 47.40 -37.94
CA ASP A 28 -9.27 48.03 -36.61
C ASP A 28 -8.83 47.15 -35.45
N VAL A 29 -8.15 46.03 -35.74
CA VAL A 29 -7.68 45.14 -34.70
C VAL A 29 -6.52 45.81 -33.95
N TRP A 30 -6.58 45.81 -32.61
CA TRP A 30 -5.55 46.44 -31.75
C TRP A 30 -4.11 46.01 -32.10
N LEU A 31 -3.94 44.82 -32.67
CA LEU A 31 -2.64 44.27 -33.09
C LEU A 31 -2.02 45.05 -34.26
N SER A 32 -2.84 45.63 -35.15
CA SER A 32 -2.37 46.44 -36.27
C SER A 32 -1.69 47.75 -35.82
N LYS A 33 -2.02 48.22 -34.61
CA LYS A 33 -1.43 49.40 -33.96
C LYS A 33 -0.10 49.13 -33.31
N THR A 34 0.32 47.86 -33.20
CA THR A 34 1.62 47.48 -32.61
C THR A 34 2.69 47.37 -33.71
N PHE A 35 3.95 47.65 -33.34
CA PHE A 35 5.10 47.50 -34.23
C PHE A 35 5.20 46.12 -34.89
N PHE A 36 4.78 45.09 -34.16
CA PHE A 36 4.79 43.68 -34.60
C PHE A 36 3.67 43.32 -35.60
N GLY A 37 2.66 44.16 -35.78
CA GLY A 37 1.52 43.90 -36.66
C GLY A 37 1.57 44.64 -38.02
N GLN A 38 2.65 45.38 -38.32
CA GLN A 38 2.71 46.26 -39.48
C GLN A 38 3.36 45.65 -40.74
N SER A 39 4.19 44.60 -40.57
CA SER A 39 4.83 43.94 -41.69
C SER A 39 4.69 42.42 -41.61
N ILE A 40 4.57 41.76 -42.76
CA ILE A 40 4.41 40.31 -42.82
C ILE A 40 5.58 39.56 -42.20
N ASN A 41 6.81 40.05 -42.42
CA ASN A 41 8.01 39.44 -41.84
C ASN A 41 8.02 39.55 -40.31
N ALA A 42 7.57 40.70 -39.76
CA ALA A 42 7.46 40.86 -38.31
C ALA A 42 6.40 39.91 -37.71
N ILE A 43 5.26 39.70 -38.39
CA ILE A 43 4.21 38.78 -37.96
C ILE A 43 4.71 37.34 -37.97
N ILE A 44 5.38 36.91 -39.05
CA ILE A 44 5.96 35.56 -39.15
C ILE A 44 6.97 35.32 -38.02
N LEU A 45 7.87 36.29 -37.79
CA LEU A 45 8.85 36.20 -36.70
C LEU A 45 8.16 36.13 -35.34
N THR A 46 7.14 36.98 -35.10
CA THR A 46 6.38 36.97 -33.84
C THR A 46 5.62 35.67 -33.65
N LEU A 47 5.01 35.13 -34.71
CA LEU A 47 4.35 33.83 -34.66
C LEU A 47 5.36 32.70 -34.28
N PHE A 48 6.51 32.68 -34.93
CA PHE A 48 7.56 31.70 -34.64
C PHE A 48 8.04 31.81 -33.18
N LEU A 49 8.29 33.04 -32.71
CA LEU A 49 8.69 33.28 -31.32
C LEU A 49 7.60 32.89 -30.33
N THR A 50 6.33 33.16 -30.61
CA THR A 50 5.22 32.76 -29.71
C THR A 50 5.03 31.24 -29.66
N VAL A 51 5.28 30.52 -30.76
CA VAL A 51 5.27 29.04 -30.78
C VAL A 51 6.39 28.47 -29.92
N ILE A 52 7.62 28.96 -30.10
CA ILE A 52 8.77 28.53 -29.29
C ILE A 52 8.54 28.85 -27.80
N PHE A 53 8.12 30.10 -27.51
CA PHE A 53 7.83 30.54 -26.16
C PHE A 53 6.76 29.65 -25.48
N ARG A 54 5.66 29.37 -26.21
CA ARG A 54 4.62 28.46 -25.73
C ARG A 54 5.17 27.07 -25.46
N LEU A 55 5.98 26.51 -26.36
CA LEU A 55 6.56 25.16 -26.21
C LEU A 55 7.42 25.07 -24.96
N VAL A 56 8.31 26.04 -24.74
CA VAL A 56 9.18 26.09 -23.56
C VAL A 56 8.35 26.24 -22.28
N LEU A 57 7.40 27.19 -22.26
CA LEU A 57 6.53 27.40 -21.10
C LEU A 57 5.66 26.17 -20.78
N GLN A 58 5.10 25.53 -21.80
CA GLN A 58 4.28 24.34 -21.64
C GLN A 58 5.10 23.16 -21.11
N GLY A 59 6.32 22.97 -21.63
CA GLY A 59 7.26 21.97 -21.13
C GLY A 59 7.62 22.22 -19.67
N TYR A 60 7.99 23.46 -19.33
CA TYR A 60 8.30 23.86 -17.96
C TYR A 60 7.11 23.68 -17.01
N GLN A 61 5.91 24.09 -17.43
CA GLN A 61 4.68 23.92 -16.67
C GLN A 61 4.40 22.44 -16.40
N THR A 62 4.41 21.59 -17.43
CA THR A 62 4.13 20.16 -17.31
C THR A 62 5.16 19.48 -16.38
N TYR A 63 6.45 19.80 -16.54
CA TYR A 63 7.50 19.30 -15.69
C TYR A 63 7.26 19.65 -14.21
N ASN A 64 7.00 20.93 -13.89
CA ASN A 64 6.78 21.36 -12.52
C ASN A 64 5.53 20.73 -11.88
N ILE A 65 4.44 20.63 -12.65
CA ILE A 65 3.20 19.99 -12.18
C ILE A 65 3.46 18.52 -11.80
N GLN A 66 4.14 17.78 -12.68
CA GLN A 66 4.50 16.39 -12.40
C GLN A 66 5.49 16.25 -11.25
N ALA A 67 6.50 17.11 -11.18
CA ALA A 67 7.48 17.10 -10.11
C ALA A 67 6.85 17.36 -8.73
N VAL A 68 5.90 18.31 -8.64
CA VAL A 68 5.14 18.57 -7.40
C VAL A 68 4.25 17.38 -7.07
N GLY A 69 3.54 16.81 -8.05
CA GLY A 69 2.73 15.60 -7.87
C GLY A 69 3.56 14.44 -7.29
N GLN A 70 4.72 14.15 -7.87
CA GLN A 70 5.61 13.08 -7.40
C GLN A 70 6.18 13.32 -5.99
N ARG A 71 6.52 14.58 -5.65
CA ARG A 71 6.96 14.91 -4.29
C ARG A 71 5.86 14.70 -3.25
N LEU A 72 4.63 15.11 -3.57
CA LEU A 72 3.46 14.88 -2.73
C LEU A 72 3.20 13.38 -2.53
N THR A 73 3.22 12.62 -3.62
CA THR A 73 3.08 11.16 -3.61
C THR A 73 4.12 10.49 -2.70
N ALA A 74 5.39 10.85 -2.85
CA ALA A 74 6.47 10.28 -2.04
C ALA A 74 6.28 10.60 -0.55
N ARG A 75 5.80 11.80 -0.21
CA ARG A 75 5.49 12.18 1.17
C ARG A 75 4.33 11.38 1.73
N ILE A 76 3.20 11.33 1.02
CA ILE A 76 2.00 10.59 1.46
C ILE A 76 2.33 9.09 1.61
N ARG A 77 3.06 8.51 0.65
CA ARG A 77 3.47 7.10 0.72
C ARG A 77 4.30 6.80 1.95
N ARG A 78 5.21 7.69 2.33
CA ARG A 78 6.00 7.55 3.56
C ARG A 78 5.11 7.66 4.79
N GLU A 79 4.26 8.67 4.90
CA GLU A 79 3.35 8.85 6.03
C GLU A 79 2.40 7.64 6.19
N LEU A 80 1.85 7.12 5.09
CA LEU A 80 1.02 5.92 5.08
C LEU A 80 1.81 4.67 5.51
N PHE A 81 3.04 4.51 5.03
CA PHE A 81 3.88 3.38 5.40
C PHE A 81 4.22 3.42 6.88
N ASP A 82 4.70 4.56 7.38
CA ASP A 82 5.06 4.75 8.79
C ASP A 82 3.84 4.53 9.71
N HIS A 83 2.67 5.02 9.30
CA HIS A 83 1.42 4.78 10.03
C HIS A 83 1.03 3.31 9.99
N SER A 84 1.09 2.66 8.82
CA SER A 84 0.72 1.25 8.64
C SER A 84 1.54 0.32 9.53
N ILE A 85 2.86 0.51 9.61
CA ILE A 85 3.71 -0.34 10.47
C ILE A 85 3.53 -0.05 11.96
N SER A 86 2.96 1.11 12.32
CA SER A 86 2.66 1.50 13.69
C SER A 86 1.30 0.97 14.18
N LEU A 87 0.44 0.49 13.28
CA LEU A 87 -0.86 -0.07 13.62
C LEU A 87 -0.72 -1.41 14.37
N SER A 88 -1.70 -1.71 15.22
CA SER A 88 -1.71 -2.95 16.01
C SER A 88 -1.81 -4.19 15.13
N LEU A 89 -1.27 -5.32 15.62
CA LEU A 89 -1.40 -6.62 14.96
C LEU A 89 -2.87 -7.00 14.72
N LYS A 90 -3.78 -6.59 15.60
CA LYS A 90 -5.22 -6.76 15.46
C LYS A 90 -5.80 -6.15 14.17
N TYR A 91 -5.24 -5.03 13.70
CA TYR A 91 -5.62 -4.43 12.43
C TYR A 91 -5.12 -5.27 11.25
N HIS A 92 -3.85 -5.70 11.31
CA HIS A 92 -3.23 -6.51 10.26
C HIS A 92 -3.87 -7.90 10.12
N ASP A 93 -4.30 -8.51 11.22
CA ASP A 93 -5.03 -9.79 11.19
C ASP A 93 -6.39 -9.69 10.49
N LYS A 94 -7.01 -8.51 10.48
CA LYS A 94 -8.29 -8.26 9.81
C LYS A 94 -8.13 -7.78 8.36
N MET A 95 -7.03 -7.08 8.07
CA MET A 95 -6.81 -6.44 6.78
C MET A 95 -5.88 -7.28 5.90
N PRO A 96 -6.35 -7.78 4.74
CA PRO A 96 -5.49 -8.49 3.81
C PRO A 96 -4.31 -7.63 3.35
N VAL A 97 -3.10 -8.20 3.35
CA VAL A 97 -1.86 -7.49 2.94
C VAL A 97 -1.97 -6.89 1.54
N GLY A 98 -2.61 -7.60 0.60
CA GLY A 98 -2.85 -7.09 -0.75
C GLY A 98 -3.68 -5.80 -0.78
N LYS A 99 -4.64 -5.63 0.14
CA LYS A 99 -5.44 -4.40 0.24
C LYS A 99 -4.60 -3.23 0.76
N LEU A 100 -3.72 -3.47 1.73
CA LEU A 100 -2.76 -2.46 2.20
C LEU A 100 -1.78 -2.05 1.10
N LEU A 101 -1.25 -3.04 0.38
CA LEU A 101 -0.35 -2.77 -0.74
C LEU A 101 -1.03 -1.90 -1.81
N THR A 102 -2.29 -2.21 -2.17
CA THR A 102 -3.06 -1.39 -3.12
C THR A 102 -3.25 0.04 -2.64
N ARG A 103 -3.47 0.27 -1.32
CA ARG A 103 -3.57 1.61 -0.74
C ARG A 103 -2.24 2.38 -0.84
N LEU A 104 -1.11 1.72 -0.56
CA LEU A 104 0.23 2.32 -0.60
C LEU A 104 0.74 2.59 -2.03
N THR A 105 0.21 1.87 -3.04
CA THR A 105 0.60 2.01 -4.45
C THR A 105 -0.49 2.72 -5.24
N ASN A 106 -1.51 2.01 -5.66
CA ASN A 106 -2.50 2.46 -6.63
C ASN A 106 -3.32 3.67 -6.16
N ASP A 107 -3.76 3.69 -4.88
CA ASP A 107 -4.57 4.80 -4.37
C ASP A 107 -3.71 6.07 -4.23
N VAL A 108 -2.43 5.95 -3.82
CA VAL A 108 -1.51 7.08 -3.78
C VAL A 108 -1.15 7.59 -5.18
N ASP A 109 -0.98 6.69 -6.17
CA ASP A 109 -0.73 7.07 -7.55
C ASP A 109 -1.97 7.73 -8.20
N ALA A 110 -3.19 7.25 -7.90
CA ALA A 110 -4.43 7.89 -8.32
C ALA A 110 -4.57 9.32 -7.75
N LEU A 111 -4.15 9.52 -6.51
CA LEU A 111 -4.10 10.85 -5.90
C LEU A 111 -3.10 11.77 -6.61
N ALA A 112 -1.91 11.26 -6.96
CA ALA A 112 -0.91 12.00 -7.72
C ALA A 112 -1.44 12.44 -9.09
N GLU A 113 -2.19 11.59 -9.76
CA GLU A 113 -2.80 11.88 -11.04
C GLU A 113 -3.84 13.00 -10.94
N VAL A 114 -4.64 13.03 -9.88
CA VAL A 114 -5.61 14.11 -9.62
C VAL A 114 -4.90 15.46 -9.43
N PHE A 115 -3.88 15.51 -8.62
CA PHE A 115 -3.14 16.76 -8.39
C PHE A 115 -2.24 17.14 -9.57
N GLY A 116 -1.70 16.17 -10.31
CA GLY A 116 -0.86 16.38 -11.47
C GLY A 116 -1.68 16.87 -12.68
N SER A 117 -2.37 15.94 -13.34
CA SER A 117 -3.10 16.21 -14.58
C SER A 117 -4.56 16.63 -14.38
N GLY A 118 -5.20 16.15 -13.30
CA GLY A 118 -6.62 16.36 -13.05
C GLY A 118 -6.98 17.79 -12.69
N ALA A 119 -6.81 18.19 -11.43
CA ALA A 119 -7.29 19.50 -10.93
C ALA A 119 -6.59 20.69 -11.60
N VAL A 120 -5.25 20.61 -11.72
CA VAL A 120 -4.46 21.66 -12.38
C VAL A 120 -4.82 21.79 -13.85
N GLY A 121 -5.09 20.66 -14.50
CA GLY A 121 -5.52 20.64 -15.89
C GLY A 121 -6.90 21.24 -16.08
N VAL A 122 -7.87 20.95 -15.21
CA VAL A 122 -9.20 21.57 -15.25
C VAL A 122 -9.07 23.10 -15.15
N ILE A 123 -8.26 23.61 -14.22
CA ILE A 123 -8.03 25.06 -14.10
C ILE A 123 -7.40 25.62 -15.37
N ALA A 124 -6.43 24.91 -15.97
CA ALA A 124 -5.79 25.36 -17.21
C ALA A 124 -6.78 25.42 -18.39
N ASP A 125 -7.69 24.44 -18.50
CA ASP A 125 -8.69 24.38 -19.53
C ASP A 125 -9.74 25.50 -19.37
N PHE A 126 -10.19 25.78 -18.13
CA PHE A 126 -11.07 26.92 -17.85
C PHE A 126 -10.39 28.25 -18.16
N VAL A 127 -9.14 28.43 -17.75
CA VAL A 127 -8.38 29.64 -18.09
C VAL A 127 -8.25 29.80 -19.63
N SER A 128 -7.97 28.70 -20.33
CA SER A 128 -7.86 28.71 -21.79
C SER A 128 -9.17 29.11 -22.45
N LEU A 129 -10.31 28.54 -22.02
CA LEU A 129 -11.65 28.91 -22.52
C LEU A 129 -11.96 30.37 -22.27
N ILE A 130 -11.70 30.90 -21.08
CA ILE A 130 -11.92 32.30 -20.74
C ILE A 130 -11.07 33.22 -21.62
N VAL A 131 -9.78 32.92 -21.76
CA VAL A 131 -8.86 33.75 -22.58
C VAL A 131 -9.30 33.74 -24.05
N ILE A 132 -9.62 32.56 -24.61
CA ILE A 132 -10.11 32.47 -26.00
C ILE A 132 -11.42 33.24 -26.16
N SER A 133 -12.39 33.07 -25.27
CA SER A 133 -13.70 33.76 -25.33
C SER A 133 -13.55 35.27 -25.24
N LEU A 134 -12.73 35.78 -24.31
CA LEU A 134 -12.47 37.21 -24.18
C LEU A 134 -11.78 37.78 -25.42
N THR A 135 -10.82 37.05 -25.98
CA THR A 135 -10.13 37.46 -27.20
C THR A 135 -11.09 37.53 -28.40
N MET A 136 -11.97 36.52 -28.56
CA MET A 136 -13.00 36.51 -29.62
C MET A 136 -13.96 37.70 -29.47
N LEU A 137 -14.45 37.98 -28.25
CA LEU A 137 -15.34 39.11 -27.96
C LEU A 137 -14.69 40.47 -28.23
N SER A 138 -13.37 40.58 -28.12
CA SER A 138 -12.62 41.82 -28.42
C SER A 138 -12.44 42.07 -29.92
N ILE A 139 -12.60 41.06 -30.78
CA ILE A 139 -12.44 41.13 -32.22
C ILE A 139 -13.77 41.43 -32.88
N ASP A 140 -14.76 40.55 -32.73
CA ASP A 140 -16.12 40.73 -33.23
C ASP A 140 -17.13 40.08 -32.27
N ARG A 141 -18.02 40.89 -31.70
CA ARG A 141 -18.99 40.42 -30.70
C ARG A 141 -20.06 39.51 -31.30
N GLY A 142 -20.46 39.75 -32.53
CA GLY A 142 -21.51 38.97 -33.19
C GLY A 142 -21.10 37.54 -33.45
N LEU A 143 -19.97 37.33 -34.10
CA LEU A 143 -19.40 36.00 -34.36
C LEU A 143 -18.97 35.28 -33.06
N ALA A 144 -18.44 36.04 -32.09
CA ALA A 144 -18.06 35.47 -30.80
C ALA A 144 -19.27 34.90 -30.04
N ILE A 145 -20.36 35.67 -29.92
CA ILE A 145 -21.59 35.23 -29.26
C ILE A 145 -22.21 34.04 -30.00
N LEU A 146 -22.22 34.05 -31.33
CA LEU A 146 -22.70 32.95 -32.14
C LEU A 146 -21.97 31.62 -31.80
N LEU A 147 -20.63 31.66 -31.79
CA LEU A 147 -19.82 30.47 -31.43
C LEU A 147 -19.98 30.04 -29.98
N LEU A 148 -20.01 30.97 -29.03
CA LEU A 148 -20.21 30.67 -27.62
C LEU A 148 -21.59 30.03 -27.35
N LEU A 149 -22.63 30.46 -28.05
CA LEU A 149 -23.95 29.87 -27.96
C LEU A 149 -23.96 28.40 -28.46
N THR A 150 -23.16 28.08 -29.47
CA THR A 150 -23.05 26.68 -29.95
C THR A 150 -22.43 25.74 -28.89
N GLN A 151 -21.64 26.26 -27.94
CA GLN A 151 -21.05 25.46 -26.90
C GLN A 151 -22.06 24.86 -25.92
N ILE A 152 -23.19 25.54 -25.69
CA ILE A 152 -24.18 25.10 -24.69
C ILE A 152 -24.79 23.73 -25.06
N PRO A 153 -25.43 23.57 -26.25
CA PRO A 153 -25.99 22.28 -26.64
C PRO A 153 -24.92 21.18 -26.78
N VAL A 154 -23.73 21.56 -27.25
CA VAL A 154 -22.60 20.63 -27.39
C VAL A 154 -22.17 20.09 -26.04
N SER A 155 -21.96 20.94 -25.05
CA SER A 155 -21.59 20.55 -23.70
C SER A 155 -22.64 19.63 -23.07
N TYR A 156 -23.93 19.94 -23.26
CA TYR A 156 -25.01 19.08 -22.78
C TYR A 156 -24.95 17.67 -23.40
N PHE A 157 -24.74 17.59 -24.71
CA PHE A 157 -24.67 16.31 -25.42
C PHE A 157 -23.42 15.49 -25.04
N ILE A 158 -22.26 16.14 -24.90
CA ILE A 158 -21.03 15.50 -24.42
C ILE A 158 -21.26 14.91 -23.03
N VAL A 159 -21.86 15.66 -22.10
CA VAL A 159 -22.15 15.17 -20.74
C VAL A 159 -23.13 13.98 -20.78
N TRP A 160 -24.12 14.02 -21.67
CA TRP A 160 -25.05 12.90 -21.84
C TRP A 160 -24.36 11.64 -22.37
N LEU A 161 -23.53 11.75 -23.41
CA LEU A 161 -22.74 10.62 -23.93
C LEU A 161 -21.76 10.07 -22.88
N GLN A 162 -21.12 10.94 -22.12
CA GLN A 162 -20.21 10.57 -21.04
C GLN A 162 -20.91 9.75 -19.94
N LYS A 163 -22.15 10.09 -19.59
CA LYS A 163 -22.92 9.26 -18.64
C LYS A 163 -23.15 7.84 -19.17
N ARG A 164 -23.40 7.68 -20.48
CA ARG A 164 -23.55 6.37 -21.12
C ARG A 164 -22.23 5.60 -21.18
N TYR A 165 -21.16 6.28 -21.54
CA TYR A 165 -19.80 5.73 -21.53
C TYR A 165 -19.42 5.20 -20.15
N ARG A 166 -19.66 5.98 -19.08
CA ARG A 166 -19.40 5.54 -17.70
C ARG A 166 -20.14 4.26 -17.34
N LYS A 167 -21.43 4.18 -17.68
CA LYS A 167 -22.22 2.97 -17.40
C LYS A 167 -21.64 1.76 -18.11
N ALA A 168 -21.24 1.90 -19.36
CA ALA A 168 -20.57 0.83 -20.12
C ALA A 168 -19.21 0.45 -19.48
N ASN A 169 -18.44 1.43 -19.01
CA ASN A 169 -17.15 1.18 -18.35
C ASN A 169 -17.31 0.42 -17.01
N TYR A 170 -18.38 0.66 -16.25
CA TYR A 170 -18.69 -0.14 -15.08
C TYR A 170 -18.94 -1.61 -15.43
N GLN A 171 -19.67 -1.89 -16.50
CA GLN A 171 -19.89 -3.25 -16.97
C GLN A 171 -18.57 -3.92 -17.39
N VAL A 172 -17.68 -3.18 -18.08
CA VAL A 172 -16.34 -3.72 -18.42
C VAL A 172 -15.56 -4.11 -17.17
N ARG A 173 -15.58 -3.28 -16.11
CA ARG A 173 -14.89 -3.58 -14.84
C ARG A 173 -15.47 -4.81 -14.13
N GLU A 174 -16.78 -4.97 -14.16
CA GLU A 174 -17.48 -6.14 -13.59
C GLU A 174 -17.07 -7.42 -14.32
N GLU A 175 -17.15 -7.43 -15.65
CA GLU A 175 -16.76 -8.58 -16.46
C GLU A 175 -15.25 -8.89 -16.39
N LEU A 176 -14.40 -7.84 -16.30
CA LEU A 176 -12.96 -8.01 -16.09
C LEU A 176 -12.66 -8.62 -14.71
N SER A 177 -13.39 -8.21 -13.69
CA SER A 177 -13.26 -8.78 -12.33
C SER A 177 -13.62 -10.27 -12.34
N GLN A 178 -14.69 -10.65 -13.04
CA GLN A 178 -15.10 -12.04 -13.19
C GLN A 178 -14.05 -12.85 -13.96
N LEU A 179 -13.52 -12.30 -15.05
CA LEU A 179 -12.45 -12.94 -15.84
C LEU A 179 -11.19 -13.17 -15.00
N ASN A 180 -10.78 -12.19 -14.21
CA ASN A 180 -9.62 -12.30 -13.32
C ASN A 180 -9.87 -13.33 -12.21
N SER A 181 -11.08 -13.39 -11.65
CA SER A 181 -11.47 -14.40 -10.66
C SER A 181 -11.40 -15.81 -11.22
N ASP A 182 -11.98 -16.03 -12.42
CA ASP A 182 -11.91 -17.32 -13.11
C ASP A 182 -10.46 -17.72 -13.42
N PHE A 183 -9.62 -16.76 -13.82
CA PHE A 183 -8.20 -17.00 -14.08
C PHE A 183 -7.44 -17.38 -12.81
N GLN A 184 -7.65 -16.62 -11.71
CA GLN A 184 -7.01 -16.88 -10.42
C GLN A 184 -7.43 -18.24 -9.84
N GLU A 185 -8.73 -18.58 -9.91
CA GLU A 185 -9.24 -19.89 -9.48
C GLU A 185 -8.57 -21.05 -10.23
N ASN A 186 -8.43 -20.93 -11.56
CA ASN A 186 -7.79 -21.94 -12.38
C ASN A 186 -6.28 -22.08 -12.09
N LEU A 187 -5.56 -20.98 -11.84
CA LEU A 187 -4.14 -21.03 -11.49
C LEU A 187 -3.91 -21.62 -10.09
N GLN A 188 -4.71 -21.21 -9.11
CA GLN A 188 -4.60 -21.75 -7.74
C GLN A 188 -4.98 -23.23 -7.67
N GLY A 189 -5.97 -23.63 -8.48
CA GLY A 189 -6.42 -25.02 -8.57
C GLY A 189 -5.79 -25.82 -9.70
N LEU A 190 -4.64 -25.37 -10.28
CA LEU A 190 -4.06 -25.98 -11.49
C LEU A 190 -3.81 -27.49 -11.34
N GLU A 191 -3.29 -27.92 -10.20
CA GLU A 191 -3.05 -29.31 -9.88
C GLU A 191 -4.37 -30.14 -9.95
N VAL A 192 -5.44 -29.61 -9.35
CA VAL A 192 -6.77 -30.24 -9.38
C VAL A 192 -7.33 -30.27 -10.80
N VAL A 193 -7.19 -29.18 -11.55
CA VAL A 193 -7.65 -29.10 -12.95
C VAL A 193 -6.98 -30.17 -13.79
N GLN A 194 -5.66 -30.36 -13.65
CA GLN A 194 -4.88 -31.37 -14.39
C GLN A 194 -5.18 -32.79 -13.91
N MET A 195 -5.21 -33.03 -12.59
CA MET A 195 -5.50 -34.37 -12.05
C MET A 195 -6.88 -34.90 -12.49
N PHE A 196 -7.88 -34.03 -12.54
CA PHE A 196 -9.25 -34.39 -12.93
C PHE A 196 -9.55 -34.17 -14.41
N ARG A 197 -8.54 -33.82 -15.23
CA ARG A 197 -8.65 -33.56 -16.67
C ARG A 197 -9.76 -32.60 -17.06
N ARG A 198 -9.87 -31.49 -16.29
CA ARG A 198 -10.91 -30.46 -16.48
C ARG A 198 -10.48 -29.31 -17.38
N GLU A 199 -9.34 -29.39 -18.06
CA GLU A 199 -8.77 -28.32 -18.89
C GLU A 199 -9.78 -27.82 -19.94
N ASN A 200 -10.39 -28.74 -20.68
CA ASN A 200 -11.37 -28.39 -21.71
C ASN A 200 -12.64 -27.72 -21.16
N PHE A 201 -13.12 -28.20 -20.02
CA PHE A 201 -14.29 -27.60 -19.36
C PHE A 201 -13.98 -26.19 -18.88
N ASN A 202 -12.86 -25.99 -18.16
CA ASN A 202 -12.46 -24.71 -17.62
C ASN A 202 -12.07 -23.73 -18.74
N SER A 203 -11.41 -24.17 -19.80
CA SER A 203 -11.13 -23.36 -20.99
C SER A 203 -12.42 -22.87 -21.66
N LYS A 204 -13.45 -23.72 -21.79
CA LYS A 204 -14.74 -23.31 -22.33
C LYS A 204 -15.46 -22.32 -21.43
N LYS A 205 -15.43 -22.54 -20.10
CA LYS A 205 -15.99 -21.58 -19.10
C LYS A 205 -15.31 -20.23 -19.24
N PHE A 206 -13.96 -20.19 -19.21
CA PHE A 206 -13.16 -18.98 -19.36
C PHE A 206 -13.41 -18.25 -20.69
N SER A 207 -13.53 -19.00 -21.79
CA SER A 207 -13.88 -18.44 -23.10
C SER A 207 -15.24 -17.73 -23.08
N ASN A 208 -16.25 -18.30 -22.40
CA ASN A 208 -17.57 -17.68 -22.28
C ASN A 208 -17.51 -16.36 -21.52
N THR A 209 -16.78 -16.32 -20.39
CA THR A 209 -16.51 -15.08 -19.64
C THR A 209 -15.76 -14.07 -20.51
N GLY A 210 -14.78 -14.52 -21.30
CA GLY A 210 -14.06 -13.70 -22.28
C GLY A 210 -14.96 -13.08 -23.35
N VAL A 211 -15.98 -13.82 -23.82
CA VAL A 211 -16.97 -13.30 -24.78
C VAL A 211 -17.84 -12.23 -24.13
N ALA A 212 -18.25 -12.41 -22.86
CA ALA A 212 -19.02 -11.40 -22.12
C ALA A 212 -18.19 -10.12 -21.94
N TYR A 213 -16.94 -10.25 -21.52
CA TYR A 213 -15.99 -9.13 -21.40
C TYR A 213 -15.80 -8.39 -22.74
N LYS A 214 -15.56 -9.13 -23.84
CA LYS A 214 -15.45 -8.54 -25.19
C LYS A 214 -16.69 -7.73 -25.57
N LYS A 215 -17.90 -8.25 -25.27
CA LYS A 215 -19.16 -7.54 -25.53
C LYS A 215 -19.27 -6.24 -24.75
N ALA A 216 -18.88 -6.25 -23.46
CA ALA A 216 -18.84 -5.06 -22.63
C ALA A 216 -17.85 -4.01 -23.16
N VAL A 217 -16.62 -4.46 -23.54
CA VAL A 217 -15.59 -3.59 -24.13
C VAL A 217 -16.07 -2.96 -25.45
N ASN A 218 -16.72 -3.74 -26.32
CA ASN A 218 -17.29 -3.20 -27.55
C ASN A 218 -18.31 -2.08 -27.27
N GLY A 219 -19.08 -2.20 -26.19
CA GLY A 219 -19.99 -1.14 -25.75
C GLY A 219 -19.25 0.16 -25.36
N THR A 220 -18.12 0.07 -24.67
CA THR A 220 -17.32 1.26 -24.32
C THR A 220 -16.67 1.87 -25.55
N ILE A 221 -16.11 1.05 -26.45
CA ILE A 221 -15.50 1.51 -27.70
C ILE A 221 -16.54 2.28 -28.55
N PHE A 222 -17.78 1.77 -28.63
CA PHE A 222 -18.84 2.46 -29.36
C PHE A 222 -19.11 3.88 -28.81
N TYR A 223 -19.25 4.04 -27.49
CA TYR A 223 -19.49 5.36 -26.91
C TYR A 223 -18.28 6.28 -27.01
N ASP A 224 -17.06 5.77 -26.80
CA ASP A 224 -15.82 6.54 -26.94
C ASP A 224 -15.62 7.06 -28.37
N SER A 225 -15.78 6.19 -29.34
CA SER A 225 -15.73 6.55 -30.77
C SER A 225 -16.84 7.54 -31.14
N SER A 226 -18.05 7.37 -30.56
CA SER A 226 -19.16 8.30 -30.78
C SER A 226 -18.88 9.67 -30.23
N ILE A 227 -18.24 9.80 -29.05
CA ILE A 227 -17.83 11.09 -28.47
C ILE A 227 -16.83 11.78 -29.39
N SER A 228 -15.79 11.06 -29.82
CA SER A 228 -14.75 11.61 -30.69
C SER A 228 -15.30 12.07 -32.06
N ALA A 229 -16.09 11.20 -32.70
CA ALA A 229 -16.72 11.54 -33.99
C ALA A 229 -17.69 12.72 -33.88
N PHE A 230 -18.44 12.80 -32.77
CA PHE A 230 -19.39 13.90 -32.55
C PHE A 230 -18.68 15.25 -32.36
N ILE A 231 -17.57 15.25 -31.58
CA ILE A 231 -16.77 16.46 -31.35
C ILE A 231 -16.18 16.95 -32.68
N GLU A 232 -15.67 16.06 -33.51
CA GLU A 232 -15.11 16.40 -34.80
C GLU A 232 -16.18 16.94 -35.77
N TRP A 233 -17.34 16.26 -35.84
CA TRP A 233 -18.46 16.70 -36.64
C TRP A 233 -18.94 18.11 -36.23
N ILE A 234 -19.07 18.39 -34.94
CA ILE A 234 -19.47 19.70 -34.42
C ILE A 234 -18.42 20.76 -34.71
N SER A 235 -17.14 20.44 -34.57
CA SER A 235 -16.06 21.37 -34.92
C SER A 235 -16.16 21.77 -36.38
N LEU A 236 -16.41 20.84 -37.29
CA LEU A 236 -16.64 21.13 -38.72
C LEU A 236 -17.94 21.91 -38.96
N ALA A 237 -19.01 21.58 -38.25
CA ALA A 237 -20.27 22.36 -38.33
C ALA A 237 -20.09 23.81 -37.84
N ALA A 238 -19.31 24.01 -36.75
CA ALA A 238 -18.96 25.34 -36.26
C ALA A 238 -18.12 26.13 -37.29
N VAL A 239 -17.13 25.48 -37.92
CA VAL A 239 -16.37 26.08 -39.02
C VAL A 239 -17.29 26.47 -40.18
N SER A 240 -18.22 25.58 -40.57
CA SER A 240 -19.18 25.85 -41.64
C SER A 240 -20.11 27.02 -41.30
N LEU A 241 -20.56 27.09 -40.03
CA LEU A 241 -21.38 28.21 -39.55
C LEU A 241 -20.62 29.54 -39.59
N VAL A 242 -19.36 29.54 -39.14
CA VAL A 242 -18.49 30.72 -39.22
C VAL A 242 -18.24 31.14 -40.66
N LEU A 243 -18.03 30.19 -41.57
CA LEU A 243 -17.87 30.47 -42.99
C LEU A 243 -19.14 31.06 -43.61
N ALA A 244 -20.31 30.52 -43.28
CA ALA A 244 -21.58 31.00 -43.82
C ALA A 244 -21.90 32.43 -43.32
N VAL A 245 -21.91 32.64 -42.00
CA VAL A 245 -22.25 33.94 -41.39
C VAL A 245 -21.12 34.96 -41.60
N GLY A 246 -19.88 34.54 -41.32
CA GLY A 246 -18.71 35.41 -41.47
C GLY A 246 -18.42 35.74 -42.95
N GLY A 247 -18.63 34.81 -43.88
CA GLY A 247 -18.54 35.05 -45.32
C GLY A 247 -19.55 36.08 -45.80
N TYR A 248 -20.79 36.02 -45.31
CA TYR A 248 -21.80 37.05 -45.56
C TYR A 248 -21.37 38.43 -45.02
N LEU A 249 -20.79 38.48 -43.81
CA LEU A 249 -20.28 39.72 -43.21
C LEU A 249 -19.07 40.28 -43.97
N VAL A 250 -18.21 39.42 -44.54
CA VAL A 250 -17.10 39.83 -45.41
C VAL A 250 -17.62 40.43 -46.71
N THR A 251 -18.59 39.78 -47.38
CA THR A 251 -19.15 40.28 -48.62
C THR A 251 -19.94 41.60 -48.44
N SER A 252 -20.52 41.81 -47.26
CA SER A 252 -21.16 43.06 -46.85
C SER A 252 -20.20 44.16 -46.37
N GLY A 253 -18.89 43.87 -46.32
CA GLY A 253 -17.86 44.83 -45.93
C GLY A 253 -17.75 45.10 -44.41
N ASN A 254 -18.45 44.32 -43.57
CA ASN A 254 -18.50 44.55 -42.15
C ASN A 254 -17.26 43.99 -41.43
N ILE A 255 -16.64 42.91 -41.93
CA ILE A 255 -15.42 42.31 -41.41
C ILE A 255 -14.43 41.97 -42.52
N GLY A 256 -13.11 41.92 -42.21
CA GLY A 256 -12.07 41.50 -43.15
C GLY A 256 -11.89 40.00 -43.24
N LEU A 257 -11.26 39.51 -44.30
CA LEU A 257 -10.90 38.08 -44.48
C LEU A 257 -10.00 37.55 -43.39
N GLY A 258 -9.11 38.38 -42.84
CA GLY A 258 -8.26 38.02 -41.72
C GLY A 258 -9.04 37.71 -40.44
N THR A 259 -10.08 38.50 -40.15
CA THR A 259 -11.00 38.27 -39.02
C THR A 259 -11.75 36.95 -39.20
N LEU A 260 -12.28 36.68 -40.38
CA LEU A 260 -12.93 35.41 -40.70
C LEU A 260 -12.01 34.22 -40.45
N THR A 261 -10.77 34.28 -40.95
CA THR A 261 -9.79 33.21 -40.73
C THR A 261 -9.46 33.01 -39.25
N THR A 262 -9.34 34.10 -38.50
CA THR A 262 -9.12 34.05 -37.04
C THR A 262 -10.26 33.28 -36.34
N PHE A 263 -11.53 33.58 -36.70
CA PHE A 263 -12.68 32.88 -36.12
C PHE A 263 -12.77 31.41 -36.53
N ILE A 264 -12.37 31.05 -37.75
CA ILE A 264 -12.25 29.65 -38.19
C ILE A 264 -11.25 28.89 -37.28
N LEU A 265 -10.08 29.47 -37.04
CA LEU A 265 -9.06 28.86 -36.18
C LEU A 265 -9.49 28.77 -34.71
N TYR A 266 -10.22 29.78 -34.20
CA TYR A 266 -10.77 29.70 -32.85
C TYR A 266 -11.90 28.68 -32.74
N SER A 267 -12.76 28.51 -33.75
CA SER A 267 -13.82 27.52 -33.73
C SER A 267 -13.27 26.10 -33.55
N GLN A 268 -12.13 25.78 -34.17
CA GLN A 268 -11.46 24.50 -34.01
C GLN A 268 -10.87 24.31 -32.59
N ARG A 269 -10.33 25.38 -31.99
CA ARG A 269 -9.69 25.31 -30.65
C ARG A 269 -10.67 25.34 -29.48
N LEU A 270 -11.90 25.77 -29.72
CA LEU A 270 -12.90 26.03 -28.68
C LEU A 270 -13.44 24.73 -28.06
N PHE A 271 -13.50 23.63 -28.82
CA PHE A 271 -14.10 22.36 -28.39
C PHE A 271 -13.10 21.40 -27.70
N GLU A 272 -11.80 21.56 -27.93
CA GLU A 272 -10.79 20.71 -27.35
C GLU A 272 -10.76 20.75 -25.79
N PRO A 273 -10.81 21.95 -25.14
CA PRO A 273 -10.89 22.00 -23.67
C PRO A 273 -12.14 21.31 -23.09
N LEU A 274 -13.27 21.34 -23.80
CA LEU A 274 -14.50 20.66 -23.36
C LEU A 274 -14.32 19.14 -23.32
N ARG A 275 -13.65 18.57 -24.30
CA ARG A 275 -13.32 17.14 -24.31
C ARG A 275 -12.42 16.78 -23.14
N GLN A 276 -11.36 17.57 -22.93
CA GLN A 276 -10.41 17.34 -21.84
C GLN A 276 -11.06 17.45 -20.47
N LEU A 277 -11.93 18.44 -20.24
CA LEU A 277 -12.68 18.58 -18.99
C LEU A 277 -13.49 17.34 -18.65
N ALA A 278 -14.14 16.72 -19.65
CA ALA A 278 -14.93 15.53 -19.45
C ALA A 278 -14.08 14.30 -19.03
N GLU A 279 -12.90 14.13 -19.62
CA GLU A 279 -11.94 13.08 -19.27
C GLU A 279 -11.37 13.30 -17.85
N ARG A 280 -10.93 14.52 -17.53
CA ARG A 280 -10.35 14.89 -16.23
C ARG A 280 -11.33 14.77 -15.08
N PHE A 281 -12.61 14.99 -15.31
CA PHE A 281 -13.64 14.82 -14.28
C PHE A 281 -13.70 13.36 -13.79
N THR A 282 -13.46 12.39 -14.66
CA THR A 282 -13.40 10.96 -14.28
C THR A 282 -12.15 10.65 -13.45
N GLN A 283 -11.01 11.27 -13.78
CA GLN A 283 -9.77 11.14 -13.00
C GLN A 283 -9.96 11.72 -11.59
N ILE A 284 -10.56 12.91 -11.47
CA ILE A 284 -10.85 13.53 -10.18
C ILE A 284 -11.76 12.64 -9.33
N GLN A 285 -12.80 12.05 -9.90
CA GLN A 285 -13.68 11.13 -9.17
C GLN A 285 -12.93 9.90 -8.65
N GLY A 286 -12.05 9.32 -9.46
CA GLY A 286 -11.19 8.21 -9.03
C GLY A 286 -10.29 8.59 -7.86
N GLY A 287 -9.68 9.77 -7.93
CA GLY A 287 -8.83 10.26 -6.86
C GLY A 287 -9.56 10.63 -5.58
N LEU A 288 -10.78 11.15 -5.64
CA LEU A 288 -11.58 11.39 -4.43
C LEU A 288 -11.84 10.08 -3.67
N THR A 289 -12.15 9.00 -4.38
CA THR A 289 -12.29 7.67 -3.76
C THR A 289 -10.97 7.18 -3.14
N ALA A 290 -9.84 7.47 -3.79
CA ALA A 290 -8.52 7.15 -3.23
C ALA A 290 -8.23 7.98 -1.96
N VAL A 291 -8.60 9.27 -1.92
CA VAL A 291 -8.50 10.11 -0.71
C VAL A 291 -9.30 9.51 0.45
N GLU A 292 -10.54 9.09 0.22
CA GLU A 292 -11.38 8.45 1.24
C GLU A 292 -10.70 7.21 1.83
N ARG A 293 -10.17 6.33 0.97
CA ARG A 293 -9.47 5.10 1.42
C ARG A 293 -8.16 5.37 2.15
N ILE A 294 -7.43 6.41 1.72
CA ILE A 294 -6.20 6.85 2.38
C ILE A 294 -6.53 7.41 3.76
N ASN A 295 -7.56 8.25 3.87
CA ASN A 295 -8.00 8.80 5.15
C ASN A 295 -8.50 7.72 6.10
N GLU A 296 -9.30 6.74 5.62
CA GLU A 296 -9.68 5.58 6.42
C GLU A 296 -8.49 4.86 7.07
N LEU A 297 -7.35 4.78 6.35
CA LEU A 297 -6.15 4.15 6.88
C LEU A 297 -5.42 5.05 7.88
N LEU A 298 -5.32 6.35 7.61
CA LEU A 298 -4.65 7.32 8.49
C LEU A 298 -5.45 7.61 9.77
N ASP A 299 -6.78 7.52 9.69
CA ASP A 299 -7.68 7.72 10.83
C ASP A 299 -7.76 6.49 11.75
N GLU A 300 -7.22 5.33 11.31
CA GLU A 300 -7.18 4.14 12.16
C GLU A 300 -6.31 4.38 13.38
N GLU A 301 -6.84 4.13 14.56
CA GLU A 301 -6.16 4.43 15.82
C GLU A 301 -5.02 3.44 16.10
N ILE A 302 -3.83 3.95 16.42
CA ILE A 302 -2.73 3.15 16.95
C ILE A 302 -3.10 2.78 18.39
N GLN A 303 -3.64 1.56 18.59
CA GLN A 303 -4.18 1.12 19.87
C GLN A 303 -3.10 0.89 20.94
N ILE A 304 -1.91 0.42 20.53
CA ILE A 304 -0.81 0.09 21.45
C ILE A 304 0.20 1.22 21.40
N LYS A 305 0.17 2.07 22.43
CA LYS A 305 1.07 3.23 22.60
C LYS A 305 1.68 3.19 23.99
N ASP A 306 2.81 3.86 24.15
CA ASP A 306 3.37 4.10 25.48
C ASP A 306 2.44 4.99 26.29
N SER A 307 2.10 4.53 27.48
CA SER A 307 1.29 5.28 28.45
C SER A 307 2.06 6.49 28.97
N LEU A 308 1.38 7.42 29.66
CA LEU A 308 2.05 8.55 30.32
C LEU A 308 3.00 8.05 31.41
N SER A 309 2.64 7.00 32.14
CA SER A 309 3.51 6.34 33.13
C SER A 309 4.73 5.71 32.47
N ALA A 310 4.58 5.05 31.32
CA ALA A 310 5.70 4.50 30.57
C ALA A 310 6.68 5.58 30.10
N LYS A 311 6.21 6.77 29.72
CA LYS A 311 7.08 7.90 29.33
C LYS A 311 7.91 8.46 30.50
N HIS A 312 7.47 8.28 31.72
CA HIS A 312 8.20 8.70 32.94
C HIS A 312 8.91 7.53 33.62
N PHE A 313 8.93 6.37 33.01
CA PHE A 313 9.45 5.12 33.55
C PHE A 313 10.91 5.25 34.05
N GLU A 314 11.79 5.83 33.25
CA GLU A 314 13.19 6.02 33.58
C GLU A 314 13.39 6.96 34.79
N ASN A 315 12.51 7.95 34.95
CA ASN A 315 12.54 8.88 36.08
C ASN A 315 12.10 8.23 37.39
N VAL A 316 11.24 7.19 37.32
CA VAL A 316 10.68 6.51 38.50
C VAL A 316 11.57 5.38 38.99
N LEU A 317 12.17 4.61 38.08
CA LEU A 317 12.95 3.41 38.42
C LEU A 317 14.47 3.60 38.32
N GLY A 318 14.93 4.73 37.76
CA GLY A 318 16.35 5.02 37.50
C GLY A 318 16.88 4.31 36.25
N GLU A 319 17.88 4.91 35.59
CA GLU A 319 18.47 4.42 34.33
C GLU A 319 19.10 3.00 34.43
N ASN A 320 19.36 2.50 35.66
CA ASN A 320 20.06 1.25 35.92
C ASN A 320 19.17 0.14 36.52
N HIS A 321 17.84 0.25 36.40
CA HIS A 321 16.97 -0.80 36.92
C HIS A 321 17.22 -2.13 36.20
N LYS A 322 17.71 -3.15 36.93
CA LYS A 322 17.96 -4.50 36.41
C LYS A 322 16.73 -5.36 36.65
N PHE A 323 16.03 -5.68 35.58
CA PHE A 323 14.96 -6.65 35.63
C PHE A 323 15.50 -8.05 35.94
N LYS A 324 14.74 -8.80 36.72
CA LYS A 324 15.06 -10.19 37.12
C LYS A 324 14.31 -11.23 36.28
N GLY A 325 13.19 -10.82 35.68
CA GLY A 325 12.38 -11.66 34.80
C GLY A 325 11.31 -12.49 35.52
N LYS A 326 10.77 -11.99 36.66
CA LYS A 326 9.55 -12.57 37.27
C LYS A 326 8.36 -12.20 36.36
N ILE A 327 7.50 -13.19 36.06
CA ILE A 327 6.32 -12.98 35.23
C ILE A 327 5.08 -13.42 35.99
N GLU A 328 4.08 -12.55 36.05
CA GLU A 328 2.83 -12.84 36.74
C GLU A 328 1.62 -12.44 35.88
N PHE A 329 0.71 -13.37 35.66
CA PHE A 329 -0.61 -13.13 35.06
C PHE A 329 -1.65 -13.13 36.17
N LYS A 330 -2.48 -12.08 36.24
CA LYS A 330 -3.52 -11.91 37.26
C LYS A 330 -4.89 -11.80 36.61
N ASN A 331 -5.72 -12.83 36.70
CA ASN A 331 -7.11 -12.90 36.24
C ASN A 331 -7.28 -12.39 34.81
N VAL A 332 -6.38 -12.81 33.91
CA VAL A 332 -6.32 -12.33 32.54
C VAL A 332 -7.42 -12.95 31.70
N ASN A 333 -8.27 -12.09 31.12
CA ASN A 333 -9.30 -12.47 30.16
C ASN A 333 -8.99 -11.87 28.79
N PHE A 334 -9.08 -12.70 27.74
CA PHE A 334 -8.78 -12.25 26.39
C PHE A 334 -9.65 -12.92 25.32
N TYR A 335 -10.04 -12.12 24.32
CA TYR A 335 -10.68 -12.58 23.07
C TYR A 335 -10.21 -11.77 21.86
N TYR A 336 -10.07 -12.43 20.71
CA TYR A 336 -9.82 -11.76 19.42
C TYR A 336 -11.09 -11.16 18.84
N LYS A 337 -12.22 -11.90 18.98
CA LYS A 337 -13.57 -11.47 18.58
C LYS A 337 -14.48 -11.46 19.79
N LYS A 338 -15.32 -10.45 19.89
CA LYS A 338 -16.29 -10.31 20.99
C LYS A 338 -17.17 -11.57 21.10
N GLY A 339 -17.19 -12.18 22.29
CA GLY A 339 -17.93 -13.41 22.56
C GLY A 339 -17.13 -14.71 22.45
N GLU A 340 -15.93 -14.72 21.85
CA GLU A 340 -15.08 -15.90 21.71
C GLU A 340 -13.90 -15.83 22.69
N HIS A 341 -14.14 -16.13 23.97
CA HIS A 341 -13.08 -16.09 24.99
C HIS A 341 -12.00 -17.14 24.73
N ILE A 342 -10.78 -16.67 24.49
CA ILE A 342 -9.58 -17.50 24.27
C ILE A 342 -8.85 -17.75 25.61
N LEU A 343 -8.76 -16.73 26.48
CA LEU A 343 -8.27 -16.89 27.85
C LEU A 343 -9.36 -16.47 28.83
N LYS A 344 -9.51 -17.24 29.93
CA LYS A 344 -10.56 -17.09 30.94
C LYS A 344 -9.91 -17.16 32.33
N ASP A 345 -9.92 -16.02 33.04
CA ASP A 345 -9.40 -15.87 34.40
C ASP A 345 -8.02 -16.52 34.60
N LEU A 346 -7.15 -16.38 33.58
CA LEU A 346 -5.85 -16.99 33.58
C LEU A 346 -4.94 -16.31 34.60
N SER A 347 -4.49 -17.08 35.58
CA SER A 347 -3.56 -16.63 36.63
C SER A 347 -2.45 -17.66 36.84
N PHE A 348 -1.21 -17.19 36.78
CA PHE A 348 -0.01 -18.00 37.10
C PHE A 348 1.18 -17.11 37.44
N LEU A 349 2.19 -17.70 38.08
CA LEU A 349 3.43 -17.03 38.46
C LEU A 349 4.63 -17.85 37.97
N ILE A 350 5.60 -17.15 37.38
CA ILE A 350 6.91 -17.69 36.97
C ILE A 350 7.98 -16.92 37.72
N HIS A 351 8.86 -17.63 38.43
CA HIS A 351 9.96 -17.03 39.17
C HIS A 351 11.16 -16.71 38.25
N PRO A 352 12.02 -15.77 38.65
CA PRO A 352 13.24 -15.46 37.89
C PRO A 352 14.11 -16.71 37.72
N GLY A 353 14.50 -16.97 36.47
CA GLY A 353 15.35 -18.13 36.12
C GLY A 353 14.61 -19.48 36.05
N GLU A 354 13.28 -19.50 36.23
CA GLU A 354 12.46 -20.71 36.11
C GLU A 354 12.16 -21.05 34.65
N HIS A 355 12.26 -22.32 34.27
CA HIS A 355 11.89 -22.83 32.95
C HIS A 355 10.50 -23.44 33.00
N VAL A 356 9.54 -22.82 32.34
CA VAL A 356 8.14 -23.22 32.38
C VAL A 356 7.65 -23.68 31.01
N ALA A 357 7.11 -24.91 30.98
CA ALA A 357 6.48 -25.49 29.80
C ALA A 357 4.96 -25.23 29.80
N PHE A 358 4.44 -24.72 28.71
CA PHE A 358 3.01 -24.63 28.44
C PHE A 358 2.55 -25.83 27.62
N VAL A 359 1.61 -26.58 28.14
CA VAL A 359 1.09 -27.82 27.56
C VAL A 359 -0.43 -27.73 27.42
N GLY A 360 -1.00 -28.29 26.36
CA GLY A 360 -2.44 -28.35 26.18
C GLY A 360 -2.82 -28.54 24.70
N PRO A 361 -4.06 -28.90 24.41
CA PRO A 361 -4.52 -29.14 23.05
C PRO A 361 -4.43 -27.85 22.18
N THR A 362 -4.42 -28.04 20.85
CA THR A 362 -4.47 -26.93 19.91
C THR A 362 -5.68 -26.05 20.20
N GLY A 363 -5.49 -24.73 20.16
CA GLY A 363 -6.55 -23.76 20.49
C GLY A 363 -6.74 -23.51 22.01
N SER A 364 -5.91 -24.08 22.90
CA SER A 364 -6.00 -23.81 24.36
C SER A 364 -5.53 -22.43 24.79
N GLY A 365 -4.95 -21.61 23.89
CA GLY A 365 -4.51 -20.24 24.17
C GLY A 365 -3.00 -20.05 24.39
N LYS A 366 -2.16 -21.08 24.18
CA LYS A 366 -0.70 -21.03 24.40
C LYS A 366 -0.02 -19.87 23.66
N THR A 367 -0.17 -19.79 22.35
CA THR A 367 0.42 -18.71 21.53
C THR A 367 -0.17 -17.32 21.87
N THR A 368 -1.41 -17.29 22.38
CA THR A 368 -2.04 -16.02 22.82
C THR A 368 -1.34 -15.46 24.06
N ILE A 369 -0.86 -16.29 24.97
CA ILE A 369 -0.05 -15.86 26.14
C ILE A 369 1.20 -15.12 25.67
N ILE A 370 1.91 -15.67 24.67
CA ILE A 370 3.10 -15.03 24.07
C ILE A 370 2.75 -13.67 23.48
N ARG A 371 1.69 -13.61 22.69
CA ARG A 371 1.25 -12.36 22.03
C ARG A 371 0.89 -11.27 23.04
N LEU A 372 0.27 -11.63 24.16
CA LEU A 372 -0.05 -10.72 25.26
C LEU A 372 1.20 -10.28 26.03
N LEU A 373 2.10 -11.20 26.35
CA LEU A 373 3.35 -10.88 27.06
C LEU A 373 4.24 -9.93 26.24
N CYS A 374 4.30 -10.12 24.92
CA CYS A 374 5.01 -9.21 23.99
C CYS A 374 4.26 -7.89 23.73
N ARG A 375 3.10 -7.71 24.37
CA ARG A 375 2.22 -6.54 24.16
C ARG A 375 1.96 -6.27 22.68
N LEU A 376 1.69 -7.36 21.92
CA LEU A 376 1.16 -7.30 20.55
C LEU A 376 -0.36 -7.17 20.56
N TYR A 377 -0.98 -7.57 21.67
CA TYR A 377 -2.38 -7.38 22.04
C TYR A 377 -2.44 -6.98 23.52
N GLU A 378 -3.55 -6.37 23.92
CA GLU A 378 -3.83 -6.07 25.33
C GLU A 378 -5.03 -6.89 25.82
N PRO A 379 -4.99 -7.39 27.08
CA PRO A 379 -6.11 -8.14 27.66
C PRO A 379 -7.31 -7.21 27.89
N GLN A 380 -8.53 -7.78 27.82
CA GLN A 380 -9.76 -7.05 28.11
C GLN A 380 -9.95 -6.79 29.62
N SER A 381 -9.46 -7.71 30.45
CA SER A 381 -9.40 -7.54 31.91
C SER A 381 -8.25 -8.34 32.49
N GLY A 382 -7.88 -8.03 33.72
CA GLY A 382 -6.70 -8.57 34.39
C GLY A 382 -5.45 -7.78 34.07
N GLN A 383 -4.31 -8.23 34.62
CA GLN A 383 -3.00 -7.56 34.51
C GLN A 383 -1.91 -8.58 34.19
N ILE A 384 -0.90 -8.13 33.48
CA ILE A 384 0.31 -8.88 33.19
C ILE A 384 1.48 -8.07 33.75
N LEU A 385 2.24 -8.67 34.65
CA LEU A 385 3.30 -8.00 35.35
C LEU A 385 4.65 -8.64 35.01
N ILE A 386 5.69 -7.80 34.88
CA ILE A 386 7.10 -8.22 34.87
C ILE A 386 7.80 -7.51 36.03
N ASP A 387 8.38 -8.29 36.94
CA ASP A 387 8.99 -7.80 38.17
C ASP A 387 8.07 -6.85 38.97
N ASP A 388 6.79 -7.28 39.12
CA ASP A 388 5.70 -6.54 39.80
C ASP A 388 5.25 -5.25 39.12
N ILE A 389 5.73 -4.94 37.91
CA ILE A 389 5.35 -3.75 37.11
C ILE A 389 4.43 -4.20 35.98
N ASP A 390 3.30 -3.50 35.80
CA ASP A 390 2.39 -3.78 34.67
C ASP A 390 3.09 -3.50 33.34
N ILE A 391 3.01 -4.44 32.39
CA ILE A 391 3.61 -4.28 31.05
C ILE A 391 3.10 -3.05 30.29
N LYS A 392 1.96 -2.48 30.70
CA LYS A 392 1.41 -1.23 30.14
C LYS A 392 2.21 -0.02 30.59
N ASP A 393 2.84 -0.09 31.74
CA ASP A 393 3.64 0.99 32.33
C ASP A 393 5.13 0.90 31.96
N ILE A 394 5.54 -0.18 31.28
CA ILE A 394 6.88 -0.33 30.72
C ILE A 394 6.88 0.22 29.29
N PRO A 395 7.87 1.03 28.89
CA PRO A 395 8.01 1.45 27.48
C PRO A 395 8.10 0.23 26.55
N ILE A 396 7.39 0.26 25.44
CA ILE A 396 7.29 -0.88 24.50
C ILE A 396 8.68 -1.32 24.02
N ALA A 397 9.57 -0.37 23.76
CA ALA A 397 10.94 -0.66 23.34
C ALA A 397 11.70 -1.42 24.44
N THR A 398 11.62 -0.98 25.70
CA THR A 398 12.26 -1.63 26.86
C THR A 398 11.67 -3.01 27.09
N LEU A 399 10.34 -3.15 27.09
CA LEU A 399 9.65 -4.42 27.22
C LEU A 399 10.14 -5.44 26.16
N ARG A 400 10.12 -5.06 24.90
CA ARG A 400 10.50 -5.95 23.79
C ARG A 400 11.99 -6.26 23.73
N ASN A 401 12.85 -5.39 24.28
CA ASN A 401 14.28 -5.69 24.42
C ASN A 401 14.56 -6.71 25.52
N MET A 402 13.73 -6.77 26.56
CA MET A 402 13.86 -7.79 27.63
C MET A 402 13.38 -9.18 27.18
N LEU A 403 12.53 -9.24 26.14
CA LEU A 403 11.92 -10.47 25.67
C LEU A 403 12.63 -10.98 24.40
N GLY A 404 13.11 -12.18 24.42
CA GLY A 404 13.59 -12.90 23.24
C GLY A 404 12.56 -13.92 22.78
N VAL A 405 12.07 -13.79 21.56
CA VAL A 405 11.01 -14.66 21.04
C VAL A 405 11.51 -15.46 19.85
N VAL A 406 11.48 -16.79 19.98
CA VAL A 406 11.68 -17.74 18.87
C VAL A 406 10.32 -18.27 18.46
N LEU A 407 9.85 -17.89 17.27
CA LEU A 407 8.56 -18.32 16.73
C LEU A 407 8.68 -19.62 15.94
N GLN A 408 7.58 -20.36 15.84
CA GLN A 408 7.45 -21.57 15.02
C GLN A 408 7.79 -21.27 13.55
N ASP A 409 7.16 -20.25 12.98
CA ASP A 409 7.44 -19.76 11.62
C ASP A 409 8.47 -18.64 11.66
N THR A 410 9.71 -18.97 11.32
CA THR A 410 10.80 -18.00 11.30
C THR A 410 10.77 -17.15 10.04
N PHE A 411 10.65 -15.83 10.21
CA PHE A 411 10.74 -14.88 9.10
C PHE A 411 12.19 -14.42 8.88
N ILE A 412 12.68 -14.56 7.65
CA ILE A 412 14.00 -14.09 7.20
C ILE A 412 13.79 -12.95 6.20
N PHE A 413 14.41 -11.81 6.48
CA PHE A 413 14.43 -10.67 5.56
C PHE A 413 15.37 -10.93 4.38
N SER A 414 15.04 -10.42 3.21
CA SER A 414 15.97 -10.37 2.10
C SER A 414 17.14 -9.45 2.45
N GLY A 415 18.37 -9.93 2.30
CA GLY A 415 19.58 -9.23 2.71
C GLY A 415 20.68 -10.21 3.13
N ASN A 416 21.78 -9.72 3.69
CA ASN A 416 22.84 -10.62 4.15
C ASN A 416 22.51 -11.30 5.50
N VAL A 417 23.29 -12.33 5.84
CA VAL A 417 23.13 -13.06 7.11
C VAL A 417 23.41 -12.15 8.30
N ALA A 418 24.43 -11.30 8.22
CA ALA A 418 24.78 -10.37 9.30
C ALA A 418 23.64 -9.41 9.64
N ASP A 419 23.00 -8.80 8.64
CA ASP A 419 21.85 -7.89 8.84
C ASP A 419 20.66 -8.63 9.46
N ASN A 420 20.44 -9.87 9.02
CA ASN A 420 19.39 -10.73 9.56
C ASN A 420 19.66 -11.13 11.02
N LEU A 421 20.90 -11.29 11.42
CA LEU A 421 21.26 -11.60 12.80
C LEU A 421 21.21 -10.37 13.70
N LYS A 422 21.72 -9.23 13.23
CA LYS A 422 21.78 -7.99 14.01
C LYS A 422 20.39 -7.40 14.28
N LEU A 423 19.51 -7.31 13.27
CA LEU A 423 18.19 -6.65 13.35
C LEU A 423 18.23 -5.36 14.20
N ASN A 424 19.10 -4.42 13.84
CA ASN A 424 19.36 -3.16 14.54
C ASN A 424 20.12 -3.25 15.88
N ALA A 425 20.65 -4.39 16.28
CA ALA A 425 21.62 -4.44 17.38
C ALA A 425 22.91 -3.72 16.95
N ASN A 426 23.39 -2.80 17.79
CA ASN A 426 24.62 -2.05 17.52
C ASN A 426 25.86 -2.91 17.87
N ILE A 427 26.13 -3.92 17.03
CA ILE A 427 27.20 -4.90 17.19
C ILE A 427 28.05 -4.88 15.92
N ASP A 428 29.37 -4.86 16.07
CA ASP A 428 30.26 -4.93 14.93
C ASP A 428 30.34 -6.36 14.34
N ASN A 429 30.98 -6.52 13.18
CA ASN A 429 31.05 -7.84 12.53
C ASN A 429 32.00 -8.80 13.24
N LEU A 430 33.04 -8.31 13.92
CA LEU A 430 34.00 -9.14 14.66
C LEU A 430 33.34 -9.69 15.93
N GLU A 431 32.61 -8.86 16.66
CA GLU A 431 31.81 -9.26 17.81
C GLU A 431 30.72 -10.26 17.41
N LEU A 432 30.05 -10.01 16.30
CA LEU A 432 29.05 -10.93 15.75
C LEU A 432 29.64 -12.31 15.42
N GLU A 433 30.82 -12.35 14.80
CA GLU A 433 31.52 -13.62 14.53
C GLU A 433 31.86 -14.38 15.81
N ASN A 434 32.33 -13.68 16.86
CA ASN A 434 32.64 -14.29 18.13
C ASN A 434 31.38 -14.88 18.79
N ILE A 435 30.29 -14.12 18.81
CA ILE A 435 29.01 -14.62 19.34
C ILE A 435 28.54 -15.85 18.54
N CYS A 436 28.63 -15.81 17.21
CA CYS A 436 28.27 -16.93 16.36
C CYS A 436 29.13 -18.18 16.65
N LYS A 437 30.42 -18.00 16.96
CA LYS A 437 31.30 -19.10 17.38
C LYS A 437 30.89 -19.69 18.72
N GLU A 438 30.60 -18.84 19.69
CA GLU A 438 30.14 -19.28 21.03
C GLU A 438 28.82 -20.05 20.97
N LEU A 439 27.91 -19.67 20.06
CA LEU A 439 26.61 -20.29 19.81
C LEU A 439 26.67 -21.55 18.93
N GLY A 440 27.87 -21.97 18.50
CA GLY A 440 28.00 -23.16 17.66
C GLY A 440 27.55 -23.00 16.20
N LEU A 441 27.27 -21.79 15.77
CA LEU A 441 26.77 -21.47 14.39
C LEU A 441 27.85 -21.62 13.31
N ASN A 442 29.08 -21.93 13.66
CA ASN A 442 30.17 -22.13 12.69
C ASN A 442 29.83 -23.19 11.63
N SER A 443 29.14 -24.26 12.03
CA SER A 443 28.72 -25.32 11.11
C SER A 443 27.75 -24.79 10.03
N LEU A 444 26.88 -23.83 10.36
CA LEU A 444 25.99 -23.17 9.45
C LEU A 444 26.77 -22.15 8.58
N LEU A 445 27.54 -21.27 9.20
CA LEU A 445 28.27 -20.22 8.48
C LEU A 445 29.28 -20.81 7.48
N ASN A 446 29.93 -21.91 7.80
CA ASN A 446 30.85 -22.63 6.92
C ASN A 446 30.18 -23.29 5.71
N LYS A 447 28.87 -23.59 5.78
CA LYS A 447 28.08 -24.12 4.65
C LYS A 447 27.63 -23.01 3.69
N LEU A 448 27.62 -21.76 4.16
CA LEU A 448 27.19 -20.62 3.36
C LEU A 448 28.36 -20.09 2.52
N PRO A 449 28.18 -19.80 1.23
CA PRO A 449 29.28 -19.47 0.31
C PRO A 449 30.17 -18.29 0.77
N GLU A 450 29.58 -17.28 1.42
CA GLU A 450 30.23 -16.05 1.88
C GLU A 450 30.06 -15.83 3.40
N GLY A 451 29.74 -16.88 4.16
CA GLY A 451 29.53 -16.80 5.61
C GLY A 451 28.49 -15.74 5.99
N LEU A 452 28.86 -14.77 6.83
CA LEU A 452 27.99 -13.67 7.27
C LEU A 452 27.53 -12.73 6.14
N ASN A 453 28.27 -12.65 5.05
CA ASN A 453 27.92 -11.80 3.89
C ASN A 453 27.03 -12.52 2.87
N THR A 454 26.75 -13.82 3.07
CA THR A 454 25.86 -14.57 2.17
C THR A 454 24.50 -13.89 2.06
N PHE A 455 24.05 -13.64 0.83
CA PHE A 455 22.77 -13.04 0.55
C PHE A 455 21.63 -14.06 0.73
N LEU A 456 20.66 -13.73 1.58
CA LEU A 456 19.46 -14.49 1.82
C LEU A 456 18.31 -13.97 0.96
N ARG A 457 17.66 -14.88 0.25
CA ARG A 457 16.48 -14.55 -0.55
C ARG A 457 15.26 -14.31 0.36
N GLU A 458 14.22 -13.74 -0.21
CA GLU A 458 12.95 -13.51 0.48
C GLU A 458 12.51 -14.77 1.25
N ARG A 459 12.14 -14.59 2.53
CA ARG A 459 11.76 -15.65 3.47
C ARG A 459 12.82 -16.74 3.66
N GLY A 460 14.07 -16.46 3.32
CA GLY A 460 15.16 -17.44 3.42
C GLY A 460 14.97 -18.62 2.45
N GLY A 461 14.47 -18.37 1.22
CA GLY A 461 14.19 -19.42 0.25
C GLY A 461 15.39 -20.24 -0.22
N ASN A 462 16.61 -19.82 0.12
CA ASN A 462 17.85 -20.53 -0.12
C ASN A 462 18.41 -21.24 1.12
N LEU A 463 17.62 -21.31 2.21
CA LEU A 463 17.97 -22.02 3.44
C LEU A 463 17.00 -23.17 3.71
N SER A 464 17.48 -24.23 4.34
CA SER A 464 16.62 -25.27 4.89
C SER A 464 15.79 -24.76 6.09
N SER A 465 14.75 -25.47 6.48
CA SER A 465 13.92 -25.11 7.65
C SER A 465 14.77 -25.03 8.93
N GLY A 466 15.69 -25.99 9.13
CA GLY A 466 16.60 -26.02 10.26
C GLY A 466 17.56 -24.83 10.31
N GLU A 467 18.14 -24.46 9.17
CA GLU A 467 19.03 -23.30 9.07
C GLU A 467 18.30 -21.98 9.36
N ARG A 468 17.06 -21.82 8.88
CA ARG A 468 16.22 -20.65 9.23
C ARG A 468 15.98 -20.57 10.73
N GLN A 469 15.73 -21.72 11.38
CA GLN A 469 15.44 -21.77 12.79
C GLN A 469 16.70 -21.50 13.64
N LEU A 470 17.87 -22.03 13.25
CA LEU A 470 19.15 -21.69 13.86
C LEU A 470 19.42 -20.18 13.80
N LEU A 471 19.18 -19.54 12.68
CA LEU A 471 19.29 -18.07 12.56
C LEU A 471 18.31 -17.34 13.48
N SER A 472 17.09 -17.84 13.67
CA SER A 472 16.13 -17.24 14.60
C SER A 472 16.60 -17.33 16.05
N VAL A 473 17.11 -18.48 16.46
CA VAL A 473 17.69 -18.67 17.80
C VAL A 473 18.90 -17.77 18.02
N ALA A 474 19.77 -17.66 17.01
CA ALA A 474 20.93 -16.77 17.04
C ALA A 474 20.54 -15.30 17.22
N ARG A 475 19.52 -14.82 16.50
CA ARG A 475 18.97 -13.47 16.67
C ARG A 475 18.61 -13.14 18.12
N VAL A 476 18.00 -14.12 18.78
CA VAL A 476 17.58 -13.97 20.18
C VAL A 476 18.78 -14.00 21.11
N ALA A 477 19.71 -14.93 20.88
CA ALA A 477 20.90 -15.05 21.71
C ALA A 477 21.79 -13.80 21.66
N ILE A 478 21.95 -13.20 20.47
CA ILE A 478 22.74 -11.96 20.26
C ILE A 478 22.18 -10.80 21.10
N ARG A 479 20.87 -10.72 21.26
CA ARG A 479 20.21 -9.66 22.05
C ARG A 479 20.31 -9.86 23.55
N ASN A 480 20.72 -11.04 23.99
CA ASN A 480 20.86 -11.40 25.41
C ASN A 480 19.63 -11.05 26.28
N PRO A 481 18.42 -11.50 25.94
CA PRO A 481 17.19 -11.15 26.65
C PRO A 481 17.15 -11.77 28.05
N ILE A 482 16.40 -11.16 28.97
CA ILE A 482 16.18 -11.65 30.33
C ILE A 482 15.15 -12.77 30.34
N VAL A 483 14.13 -12.67 29.51
CA VAL A 483 13.08 -13.65 29.34
C VAL A 483 13.14 -14.24 27.94
N LEU A 484 13.20 -15.56 27.86
CA LEU A 484 13.19 -16.30 26.61
C LEU A 484 11.82 -16.95 26.37
N ILE A 485 11.27 -16.77 25.22
CA ILE A 485 9.98 -17.32 24.80
C ILE A 485 10.22 -18.20 23.58
N MET A 486 9.82 -19.46 23.64
CA MET A 486 9.98 -20.39 22.53
C MET A 486 8.64 -21.02 22.16
N ASP A 487 8.25 -20.87 20.89
CA ASP A 487 7.07 -21.52 20.32
C ASP A 487 7.54 -22.61 19.35
N GLU A 488 7.48 -23.88 19.77
CA GLU A 488 7.79 -25.08 18.99
C GLU A 488 9.07 -25.02 18.12
N ALA A 489 10.20 -24.69 18.71
CA ALA A 489 11.44 -24.38 17.98
C ALA A 489 12.10 -25.58 17.21
N THR A 490 11.54 -26.79 17.19
CA THR A 490 12.22 -27.98 16.63
C THR A 490 11.39 -28.86 15.70
N ALA A 491 10.21 -28.39 15.25
CA ALA A 491 9.38 -29.14 14.31
C ALA A 491 10.03 -29.21 12.91
N PHE A 492 10.02 -30.40 12.29
CA PHE A 492 10.48 -30.62 10.90
C PHE A 492 12.01 -30.53 10.65
N MET A 493 12.85 -30.87 11.64
CA MET A 493 14.31 -30.95 11.47
C MET A 493 14.80 -32.39 11.35
N ASP A 494 15.97 -32.54 10.71
CA ASP A 494 16.71 -33.80 10.78
C ASP A 494 17.31 -34.01 12.17
N PRO A 495 17.46 -35.27 12.66
CA PRO A 495 17.87 -35.54 14.01
C PRO A 495 19.23 -34.98 14.40
N SER A 496 20.17 -34.85 13.45
CA SER A 496 21.52 -34.32 13.70
C SER A 496 21.51 -32.79 13.94
N THR A 497 20.75 -32.06 13.14
CA THR A 497 20.57 -30.62 13.31
C THR A 497 19.76 -30.30 14.56
N GLU A 498 18.78 -31.15 14.90
CA GLU A 498 18.00 -31.03 16.12
C GLU A 498 18.85 -31.18 17.37
N ALA A 499 19.70 -32.22 17.44
CA ALA A 499 20.58 -32.43 18.60
C ALA A 499 21.55 -31.26 18.82
N THR A 500 22.03 -30.63 17.74
CA THR A 500 22.89 -29.46 17.81
C THR A 500 22.10 -28.25 18.34
N LEU A 501 20.92 -28.01 17.79
CA LEU A 501 20.06 -26.91 18.22
C LEU A 501 19.66 -27.03 19.69
N GLN A 502 19.36 -28.26 20.17
CA GLN A 502 18.97 -28.50 21.54
C GLN A 502 20.11 -28.19 22.53
N LYS A 503 21.35 -28.56 22.20
CA LYS A 503 22.52 -28.16 22.98
C LYS A 503 22.73 -26.65 23.04
N ASP A 504 22.55 -25.97 21.93
CA ASP A 504 22.70 -24.52 21.85
C ASP A 504 21.56 -23.79 22.58
N LEU A 505 20.33 -24.32 22.51
CA LEU A 505 19.19 -23.86 23.31
C LEU A 505 19.43 -24.02 24.82
N GLU A 506 19.93 -25.16 25.28
CA GLU A 506 20.25 -25.38 26.69
C GLU A 506 21.28 -24.38 27.24
N ARG A 507 22.29 -24.03 26.43
CA ARG A 507 23.26 -22.97 26.77
C ARG A 507 22.61 -21.59 26.88
N ILE A 508 21.70 -21.27 25.95
CA ILE A 508 21.00 -19.98 25.93
C ILE A 508 19.99 -19.90 27.08
N LEU A 509 19.35 -21.00 27.46
CA LEU A 509 18.40 -21.09 28.58
C LEU A 509 19.07 -20.86 29.94
N THR A 510 20.33 -21.25 30.11
CA THR A 510 21.03 -21.17 31.39
C THR A 510 20.93 -19.76 32.00
N LYS A 511 20.43 -19.68 33.26
CA LYS A 511 20.27 -18.44 34.06
C LYS A 511 19.22 -17.42 33.53
N ARG A 512 18.30 -17.83 32.66
CA ARG A 512 17.23 -16.98 32.16
C ARG A 512 15.86 -17.53 32.50
N THR A 513 14.87 -16.67 32.64
CA THR A 513 13.49 -17.12 32.73
C THR A 513 13.03 -17.59 31.35
N ALA A 514 12.48 -18.80 31.25
CA ALA A 514 12.06 -19.34 29.95
C ALA A 514 10.60 -19.80 29.96
N LEU A 515 9.87 -19.38 28.91
CA LEU A 515 8.53 -19.87 28.60
C LEU A 515 8.60 -20.69 27.32
N VAL A 516 8.29 -21.97 27.41
CA VAL A 516 8.37 -22.90 26.29
C VAL A 516 6.98 -23.46 25.97
N ILE A 517 6.47 -23.18 24.77
CA ILE A 517 5.34 -23.94 24.24
C ILE A 517 5.94 -25.22 23.68
N ALA A 518 5.80 -26.29 24.46
CA ALA A 518 6.45 -27.54 24.14
C ALA A 518 5.49 -28.49 23.43
N HIS A 519 5.94 -28.99 22.28
CA HIS A 519 5.29 -30.04 21.51
C HIS A 519 6.05 -31.37 21.59
N ARG A 520 7.16 -31.43 22.35
CA ARG A 520 7.97 -32.62 22.54
C ARG A 520 8.12 -32.95 24.02
N LEU A 521 7.97 -34.23 24.34
CA LEU A 521 7.99 -34.70 25.70
C LEU A 521 9.34 -34.42 26.38
N ALA A 522 10.47 -34.58 25.68
CA ALA A 522 11.80 -34.33 26.23
C ALA A 522 11.96 -32.86 26.74
N THR A 523 11.44 -31.89 26.01
CA THR A 523 11.47 -30.46 26.41
C THR A 523 10.58 -30.21 27.64
N ILE A 524 9.46 -30.94 27.73
CA ILE A 524 8.53 -30.80 28.84
C ILE A 524 9.14 -31.42 30.12
N GLU A 525 9.78 -32.60 29.99
CA GLU A 525 10.39 -33.32 31.09
C GLU A 525 11.57 -32.57 31.73
N SER A 526 12.30 -31.78 30.96
CA SER A 526 13.41 -30.94 31.43
C SER A 526 12.99 -29.62 32.05
N SER A 527 11.69 -29.26 32.03
CA SER A 527 11.18 -28.00 32.58
C SER A 527 10.99 -28.10 34.11
N ASP A 528 11.29 -26.99 34.81
CA ASP A 528 11.11 -26.89 36.27
C ASP A 528 9.62 -26.95 36.64
N LYS A 529 8.76 -26.42 35.77
CA LYS A 529 7.33 -26.31 36.01
C LYS A 529 6.55 -26.49 34.70
N ILE A 530 5.42 -27.15 34.79
CA ILE A 530 4.50 -27.39 33.68
C ILE A 530 3.15 -26.73 33.99
N LEU A 531 2.66 -25.92 33.07
CA LEU A 531 1.34 -25.28 33.12
C LEU A 531 0.44 -25.91 32.05
N VAL A 532 -0.62 -26.59 32.47
CA VAL A 532 -1.54 -27.29 31.57
C VAL A 532 -2.78 -26.46 31.31
N LEU A 533 -2.96 -26.10 30.03
CA LEU A 533 -4.08 -25.25 29.58
C LEU A 533 -5.16 -26.09 28.91
N LYS A 534 -6.42 -25.80 29.22
CA LYS A 534 -7.59 -26.34 28.53
C LYS A 534 -8.69 -25.30 28.42
N GLY A 535 -9.14 -25.06 27.19
CA GLY A 535 -10.25 -24.11 26.94
C GLY A 535 -10.02 -22.68 27.45
N GLY A 536 -8.76 -22.24 27.49
CA GLY A 536 -8.36 -20.89 27.91
C GLY A 536 -8.08 -20.72 29.40
N SER A 537 -8.18 -21.78 30.22
CA SER A 537 -7.93 -21.73 31.67
C SER A 537 -6.78 -22.66 32.03
N LEU A 538 -6.08 -22.35 33.13
CA LEU A 538 -5.09 -23.21 33.76
C LEU A 538 -5.82 -24.32 34.52
N VAL A 539 -5.60 -25.57 34.16
CA VAL A 539 -6.26 -26.73 34.79
C VAL A 539 -5.35 -27.56 35.70
N GLU A 540 -4.05 -27.61 35.39
CA GLU A 540 -3.05 -28.32 36.19
C GLU A 540 -1.74 -27.52 36.19
N GLU A 541 -1.03 -27.63 37.31
CA GLU A 541 0.27 -27.01 37.53
C GLU A 541 1.13 -27.94 38.41
N GLY A 542 2.41 -28.08 38.06
CA GLY A 542 3.36 -28.90 38.81
C GLY A 542 4.55 -29.35 37.97
N THR A 543 5.39 -30.19 38.56
CA THR A 543 6.51 -30.84 37.86
C THR A 543 6.03 -32.06 37.03
N HIS A 544 6.87 -32.56 36.13
CA HIS A 544 6.57 -33.76 35.34
C HIS A 544 6.11 -34.93 36.20
N ASN A 545 6.87 -35.23 37.28
CA ASN A 545 6.59 -36.34 38.16
C ASN A 545 5.28 -36.18 38.94
N GLU A 546 5.01 -34.98 39.47
CA GLU A 546 3.76 -34.67 40.18
C GLU A 546 2.53 -34.84 39.29
N LEU A 547 2.59 -34.31 38.06
CA LEU A 547 1.48 -34.37 37.14
C LEU A 547 1.23 -35.77 36.57
N ARG A 548 2.28 -36.60 36.45
CA ARG A 548 2.12 -38.03 36.11
C ARG A 548 1.41 -38.79 37.20
N ILE A 549 1.73 -38.53 38.47
CA ILE A 549 1.08 -39.17 39.62
C ILE A 549 -0.39 -38.79 39.73
N LYS A 550 -0.73 -37.50 39.45
CA LYS A 550 -2.12 -36.98 39.45
C LYS A 550 -3.03 -37.66 38.42
N ARG A 551 -2.46 -38.29 37.38
CA ARG A 551 -3.18 -38.94 36.26
C ARG A 551 -4.26 -38.08 35.61
N GLY A 552 -4.03 -36.79 35.57
CA GLY A 552 -4.94 -35.80 34.98
C GLY A 552 -4.79 -35.65 33.47
N LEU A 553 -5.09 -34.43 32.95
CA LEU A 553 -5.00 -34.13 31.54
C LEU A 553 -3.57 -34.24 31.00
N TYR A 554 -2.56 -33.81 31.81
CA TYR A 554 -1.16 -33.94 31.45
C TYR A 554 -0.76 -35.39 31.18
N PHE A 555 -1.14 -36.30 32.11
CA PHE A 555 -0.86 -37.73 31.96
C PHE A 555 -1.46 -38.30 30.67
N GLN A 556 -2.71 -37.95 30.37
CA GLN A 556 -3.39 -38.41 29.14
C GLN A 556 -2.66 -37.93 27.88
N LEU A 557 -2.28 -36.65 27.85
CA LEU A 557 -1.53 -36.08 26.73
C LEU A 557 -0.14 -36.71 26.57
N SER A 558 0.59 -36.92 27.66
CA SER A 558 1.92 -37.54 27.63
C SER A 558 1.88 -38.98 27.13
N GLU A 559 0.88 -39.77 27.54
CA GLU A 559 0.64 -41.14 27.07
C GLU A 559 0.33 -41.20 25.58
N LEU A 560 -0.53 -40.28 25.09
CA LEU A 560 -0.87 -40.20 23.67
C LEU A 560 0.34 -39.82 22.80
N GLN A 561 1.21 -38.96 23.31
CA GLN A 561 2.42 -38.58 22.60
C GLN A 561 3.46 -39.73 22.60
N GLN A 562 3.65 -40.43 23.69
CA GLN A 562 4.53 -41.62 23.73
C GLN A 562 4.06 -42.71 22.75
N LYS A 563 2.75 -42.80 22.51
CA LYS A 563 2.17 -43.73 21.54
C LYS A 563 2.17 -43.19 20.10
N GLY A 564 2.67 -41.98 19.85
CA GLY A 564 2.76 -41.36 18.54
C GLY A 564 1.43 -40.85 17.95
N PHE A 565 0.39 -40.72 18.78
CA PHE A 565 -0.96 -40.31 18.29
C PHE A 565 -1.22 -38.79 18.28
N VAL A 566 -0.51 -38.01 19.07
CA VAL A 566 -0.78 -36.57 19.23
C VAL A 566 0.50 -35.79 19.46
N ASN A 567 0.63 -34.62 18.88
CA ASN A 567 1.55 -33.56 19.29
C ASN A 567 0.80 -32.61 20.24
N PHE A 568 1.48 -32.13 21.29
CA PHE A 568 0.88 -31.27 22.32
C PHE A 568 0.39 -29.92 21.79
#